data_10b23c7847c097778d2d5a63e388637b
#
_entry.id   10b23c7847c097778d2d5a63e388637b
#
_cell.length_a   1.000
_cell.length_b   1.000
_cell.length_c   1.000
_cell.angle_alpha   90.00
_cell.angle_beta   90.00
_cell.angle_gamma   90.00
#
_symmetry.space_group_name_H-M   'P 1'
#
loop_
_entity.id
_entity.type
_entity.pdbx_description
1 polymer ?
#
loop_
_entity_poly.entity_id
_entity_poly.type
_entity_poly.pdbx_seq_one_letter_code
_entity_poly.pdbx_strand_id
1 'polypeptide(L)'
;MTAAEDGRPDCGARYYALCARALNAAVDLAHEHRLTKLQHVMFALADMMTHVEVGVSLARKALAAPPENEALRAASRIFANDVCQLVLGRLHLILSGSGRFDETFVAAFLERIGQAEMLKSYGGVIADMDRMADSIFERAS
;
A
#
# COMPACT_ATOMS: atom_id res chain seq x y z
N MET A 1 5.95 17.18 1.13
CA MET A 1 4.80 17.24 1.28
C MET A 1 4.22 17.96 2.17
N THR A 2 3.75 18.29 2.48
CA THR A 2 3.39 19.17 2.61
C THR A 2 2.19 19.46 3.33
N ALA A 3 1.25 20.09 2.79
CA ALA A 3 0.08 20.53 3.50
C ALA A 3 -0.66 19.38 4.14
N ALA A 4 -0.59 18.18 3.57
CA ALA A 4 -1.23 17.02 4.17
C ALA A 4 -0.50 16.57 5.43
N GLU A 5 0.79 16.80 5.50
CA GLU A 5 1.57 16.51 6.70
C GLU A 5 1.44 17.64 7.71
N ASP A 6 1.18 18.85 7.23
CA ASP A 6 1.19 20.05 8.05
C ASP A 6 -0.20 20.40 8.57
N GLY A 7 -0.85 19.51 9.26
CA GLY A 7 -2.08 19.80 9.94
C GLY A 7 -3.34 19.43 9.20
N ARG A 8 -3.26 19.04 7.94
CA ARG A 8 -4.40 18.39 7.33
C ARG A 8 -4.39 16.92 7.68
N PRO A 9 -5.56 16.32 7.83
CA PRO A 9 -5.63 14.90 8.12
C PRO A 9 -4.97 14.09 7.01
N ASP A 10 -3.99 13.29 7.39
CA ASP A 10 -3.36 12.36 6.49
C ASP A 10 -4.28 11.17 6.25
N CYS A 11 -4.43 10.78 4.99
CA CYS A 11 -5.25 9.64 4.56
C CYS A 11 -4.42 8.48 4.02
N GLY A 12 -3.10 8.54 4.17
CA GLY A 12 -2.22 7.52 3.62
C GLY A 12 -1.99 7.63 2.12
N ALA A 13 -2.39 8.73 1.49
CA ALA A 13 -2.29 8.93 0.05
C ALA A 13 -0.86 8.73 -0.47
N ARG A 14 0.14 9.16 0.30
CA ARG A 14 1.55 8.97 -0.02
C ARG A 14 1.90 7.50 -0.21
N TYR A 15 1.38 6.64 0.66
CA TYR A 15 1.65 5.21 0.61
C TYR A 15 0.95 4.52 -0.54
N TYR A 16 -0.27 4.93 -0.86
CA TYR A 16 -0.96 4.43 -2.04
C TYR A 16 -0.21 4.81 -3.32
N ALA A 17 0.35 6.02 -3.38
CA ALA A 17 1.16 6.45 -4.52
C ALA A 17 2.44 5.59 -4.65
N LEU A 18 3.11 5.30 -3.53
CA LEU A 18 4.27 4.41 -3.54
C LEU A 18 3.89 3.00 -4.04
N CYS A 19 2.76 2.49 -3.58
CA CYS A 19 2.27 1.18 -4.01
C CYS A 19 1.94 1.15 -5.50
N ALA A 20 1.33 2.21 -6.03
CA ALA A 20 1.02 2.31 -7.45
C ALA A 20 2.29 2.33 -8.29
N ARG A 21 3.32 3.03 -7.86
CA ARG A 21 4.61 3.06 -8.55
C ARG A 21 5.30 1.70 -8.50
N ALA A 22 5.24 1.04 -7.34
CA ALA A 22 5.79 -0.31 -7.19
C ALA A 22 5.07 -1.30 -8.11
N LEU A 23 3.76 -1.20 -8.20
CA LEU A 23 2.95 -2.02 -9.09
C LEU A 23 3.37 -1.80 -10.56
N ASN A 24 3.51 -0.56 -10.98
CA ASN A 24 3.94 -0.27 -12.35
C ASN A 24 5.32 -0.86 -12.64
N ALA A 25 6.25 -0.76 -11.70
CA ALA A 25 7.57 -1.36 -11.85
C ALA A 25 7.49 -2.89 -11.94
N ALA A 26 6.60 -3.50 -11.17
CA ALA A 26 6.40 -4.95 -11.20
C ALA A 26 5.81 -5.42 -12.53
N VAL A 27 4.87 -4.67 -13.08
CA VAL A 27 4.28 -4.97 -14.40
C VAL A 27 5.35 -4.91 -15.48
N ASP A 28 6.16 -3.85 -15.48
CA ASP A 28 7.25 -3.71 -16.44
C ASP A 28 8.25 -4.86 -16.32
N LEU A 29 8.62 -5.21 -15.10
CA LEU A 29 9.53 -6.32 -14.84
C LEU A 29 8.98 -7.63 -15.39
N ALA A 30 7.69 -7.88 -15.15
CA ALA A 30 7.04 -9.10 -15.61
C ALA A 30 7.03 -9.20 -17.14
N HIS A 31 6.81 -8.08 -17.82
CA HIS A 31 6.86 -8.05 -19.28
C HIS A 31 8.29 -8.25 -19.78
N GLU A 32 9.26 -7.56 -19.23
CA GLU A 32 10.66 -7.64 -19.65
C GLU A 32 11.21 -9.06 -19.53
N HIS A 33 10.85 -9.76 -18.47
CA HIS A 33 11.38 -11.09 -18.17
C HIS A 33 10.41 -12.22 -18.51
N ARG A 34 9.34 -11.91 -19.25
CA ARG A 34 8.34 -12.88 -19.69
C ARG A 34 7.71 -13.69 -18.56
N LEU A 35 7.57 -13.05 -17.41
CA LEU A 35 6.93 -13.67 -16.24
C LEU A 35 5.41 -13.73 -16.38
N THR A 36 4.84 -13.02 -17.35
CA THR A 36 3.38 -13.03 -17.58
C THR A 36 2.84 -14.39 -17.97
N LYS A 37 3.72 -15.32 -18.33
CA LYS A 37 3.33 -16.71 -18.59
C LYS A 37 3.17 -17.54 -17.33
N LEU A 38 3.66 -17.04 -16.20
CA LEU A 38 3.56 -17.73 -14.92
C LEU A 38 2.27 -17.32 -14.24
N GLN A 39 1.39 -18.28 -14.02
CA GLN A 39 0.07 -18.02 -13.45
C GLN A 39 0.14 -17.37 -12.07
N HIS A 40 1.06 -17.82 -11.24
CA HIS A 40 1.24 -17.25 -9.90
C HIS A 40 1.66 -15.78 -9.94
N VAL A 41 2.50 -15.40 -10.92
CA VAL A 41 2.89 -14.00 -11.12
C VAL A 41 1.69 -13.16 -11.54
N MET A 42 0.89 -13.67 -12.47
CA MET A 42 -0.30 -12.96 -12.94
C MET A 42 -1.31 -12.75 -11.81
N PHE A 43 -1.52 -13.77 -10.98
CA PHE A 43 -2.39 -13.65 -9.82
C PHE A 43 -1.85 -12.64 -8.80
N ALA A 44 -0.54 -12.64 -8.56
CA ALA A 44 0.07 -11.67 -7.66
C ALA A 44 -0.13 -10.23 -8.16
N LEU A 45 0.07 -9.99 -9.45
CA LEU A 45 -0.15 -8.68 -10.04
C LEU A 45 -1.61 -8.25 -9.96
N ALA A 46 -2.53 -9.17 -10.20
CA ALA A 46 -3.97 -8.87 -10.10
C ALA A 46 -4.36 -8.49 -8.66
N ASP A 47 -3.83 -9.19 -7.66
CA ASP A 47 -4.05 -8.85 -6.26
C ASP A 47 -3.54 -7.44 -5.93
N MET A 48 -2.34 -7.13 -6.41
CA MET A 48 -1.75 -5.80 -6.22
C MET A 48 -2.62 -4.71 -6.84
N MET A 49 -3.05 -4.91 -8.08
CA MET A 49 -3.90 -3.96 -8.79
C MET A 49 -5.19 -3.70 -8.04
N THR A 50 -5.85 -4.75 -7.61
CA THR A 50 -7.13 -4.64 -6.89
C THR A 50 -6.96 -3.84 -5.60
N HIS A 51 -5.95 -4.15 -4.81
CA HIS A 51 -5.74 -3.48 -3.52
C HIS A 51 -5.34 -2.03 -3.69
N VAL A 52 -4.49 -1.73 -4.67
CA VAL A 52 -4.10 -0.33 -4.94
C VAL A 52 -5.30 0.49 -5.38
N GLU A 53 -6.15 -0.03 -6.27
CA GLU A 53 -7.34 0.69 -6.71
C GLU A 53 -8.33 0.95 -5.58
N VAL A 54 -8.59 -0.06 -4.76
CA VAL A 54 -9.47 0.10 -3.61
C VAL A 54 -8.89 1.13 -2.64
N GLY A 55 -7.59 1.09 -2.39
CA GLY A 55 -6.91 2.03 -1.51
C GLY A 55 -6.99 3.46 -1.99
N VAL A 56 -6.73 3.69 -3.26
CA VAL A 56 -6.82 5.04 -3.85
C VAL A 56 -8.25 5.57 -3.75
N SER A 57 -9.24 4.72 -4.01
CA SER A 57 -10.65 5.10 -3.88
C SER A 57 -11.00 5.48 -2.44
N LEU A 58 -10.52 4.72 -1.47
CA LEU A 58 -10.74 5.01 -0.05
C LEU A 58 -10.09 6.34 0.35
N ALA A 59 -8.86 6.58 -0.11
CA ALA A 59 -8.15 7.82 0.18
C ALA A 59 -8.91 9.03 -0.36
N ARG A 60 -9.47 8.95 -1.56
CA ARG A 60 -10.28 10.02 -2.13
C ARG A 60 -11.50 10.32 -1.29
N LYS A 61 -12.19 9.28 -0.82
CA LYS A 61 -13.35 9.44 0.04
C LYS A 61 -12.96 10.08 1.37
N ALA A 62 -11.84 9.66 1.94
CA ALA A 62 -11.36 10.19 3.20
C ALA A 62 -10.96 11.67 3.09
N LEU A 63 -10.31 12.05 1.98
CA LEU A 63 -9.95 13.45 1.74
C LEU A 63 -11.17 14.35 1.53
N ALA A 64 -12.21 13.82 0.92
CA ALA A 64 -13.46 14.57 0.67
C ALA A 64 -14.37 14.65 1.88
N ALA A 65 -14.12 13.82 2.91
CA ALA A 65 -14.96 13.78 4.10
C ALA A 65 -14.79 15.03 4.97
N PRO A 66 -15.82 15.41 5.76
CA PRO A 66 -15.71 16.53 6.67
C PRO A 66 -14.57 16.33 7.68
N PRO A 67 -13.94 17.43 8.16
CA PRO A 67 -12.81 17.33 9.11
C PRO A 67 -13.11 16.52 10.36
N GLU A 68 -14.36 16.49 10.81
CA GLU A 68 -14.75 15.73 12.00
C GLU A 68 -14.83 14.22 11.75
N ASN A 69 -14.74 13.77 10.51
CA ASN A 69 -14.77 12.33 10.20
C ASN A 69 -13.37 11.73 10.25
N GLU A 70 -12.79 11.74 11.44
CA GLU A 70 -11.44 11.19 11.68
C GLU A 70 -11.43 9.67 11.54
N ALA A 71 -12.55 9.01 11.83
CA ALA A 71 -12.62 7.55 11.69
C ALA A 71 -12.35 7.09 10.26
N LEU A 72 -12.88 7.81 9.28
CA LEU A 72 -12.65 7.45 7.87
C LEU A 72 -11.20 7.66 7.46
N ARG A 73 -10.56 8.73 7.95
CA ARG A 73 -9.15 8.97 7.69
C ARG A 73 -8.25 7.94 8.37
N ALA A 74 -8.58 7.56 9.59
CA ALA A 74 -7.88 6.50 10.30
C ALA A 74 -8.02 5.17 9.55
N ALA A 75 -9.22 4.85 9.07
CA ALA A 75 -9.45 3.65 8.27
C ALA A 75 -8.57 3.64 7.01
N SER A 76 -8.48 4.77 6.32
CA SER A 76 -7.64 4.90 5.13
C SER A 76 -6.16 4.69 5.46
N ARG A 77 -5.67 5.23 6.57
CA ARG A 77 -4.27 5.02 6.99
C ARG A 77 -3.99 3.56 7.35
N ILE A 78 -4.91 2.91 8.04
CA ILE A 78 -4.80 1.48 8.35
C ILE A 78 -4.73 0.67 7.06
N PHE A 79 -5.62 0.94 6.14
CA PHE A 79 -5.65 0.21 4.87
C PHE A 79 -4.41 0.49 4.02
N ALA A 80 -3.86 1.70 4.10
CA ALA A 80 -2.61 2.02 3.40
C ALA A 80 -1.48 1.09 3.85
N ASN A 81 -1.39 0.83 5.15
CA ASN A 81 -0.41 -0.13 5.66
C ASN A 81 -0.70 -1.54 5.14
N ASP A 82 -1.96 -1.97 5.13
CA ASP A 82 -2.32 -3.29 4.61
C ASP A 82 -1.95 -3.42 3.13
N VAL A 83 -2.19 -2.39 2.34
CA VAL A 83 -1.84 -2.40 0.90
C VAL A 83 -0.33 -2.46 0.72
N CYS A 84 0.43 -1.70 1.51
CA CYS A 84 1.90 -1.77 1.47
C CYS A 84 2.39 -3.18 1.80
N GLN A 85 1.85 -3.81 2.82
CA GLN A 85 2.21 -5.17 3.18
C GLN A 85 1.92 -6.15 2.05
N LEU A 86 0.74 -6.05 1.46
CA LEU A 86 0.36 -6.93 0.36
C LEU A 86 1.25 -6.73 -0.85
N VAL A 87 1.47 -5.49 -1.26
CA VAL A 87 2.32 -5.18 -2.42
C VAL A 87 3.74 -5.69 -2.19
N LEU A 88 4.32 -5.42 -1.03
CA LEU A 88 5.68 -5.91 -0.72
C LEU A 88 5.74 -7.44 -0.69
N GLY A 89 4.74 -8.10 -0.11
CA GLY A 89 4.69 -9.56 -0.08
C GLY A 89 4.59 -10.16 -1.49
N ARG A 90 3.76 -9.58 -2.33
CA ARG A 90 3.63 -10.05 -3.72
C ARG A 90 4.88 -9.78 -4.54
N LEU A 91 5.55 -8.64 -4.30
CA LEU A 91 6.84 -8.35 -4.94
C LEU A 91 7.90 -9.37 -4.56
N HIS A 92 8.00 -9.72 -3.29
CA HIS A 92 8.94 -10.75 -2.86
C HIS A 92 8.61 -12.11 -3.52
N LEU A 93 7.34 -12.43 -3.66
CA LEU A 93 6.93 -13.65 -4.34
C LEU A 93 7.38 -13.65 -5.80
N ILE A 94 7.20 -12.54 -6.51
CA ILE A 94 7.62 -12.40 -7.92
C ILE A 94 9.14 -12.42 -8.04
N LEU A 95 9.83 -11.66 -7.19
CA LEU A 95 11.28 -11.49 -7.29
C LEU A 95 12.04 -12.74 -6.84
N SER A 96 11.76 -13.20 -5.64
CA SER A 96 12.48 -14.34 -5.05
C SER A 96 11.78 -15.66 -5.33
N GLY A 97 10.46 -15.66 -5.28
CA GLY A 97 9.68 -16.87 -5.45
C GLY A 97 9.73 -17.45 -6.86
N SER A 98 9.94 -16.61 -7.87
CA SER A 98 10.05 -17.08 -9.25
C SER A 98 11.36 -17.81 -9.53
N GLY A 99 12.38 -17.59 -8.71
CA GLY A 99 13.70 -18.16 -8.94
C GLY A 99 14.45 -17.58 -10.14
N ARG A 100 13.98 -16.46 -10.68
CA ARG A 100 14.56 -15.85 -11.89
C ARG A 100 15.60 -14.79 -11.61
N PHE A 101 15.72 -14.31 -10.37
CA PHE A 101 16.56 -13.16 -10.03
C PHE A 101 17.48 -13.51 -8.86
N ASP A 102 18.72 -13.02 -8.90
CA ASP A 102 19.64 -13.19 -7.79
C ASP A 102 19.37 -12.18 -6.67
N GLU A 103 20.03 -12.37 -5.53
CA GLU A 103 19.83 -11.53 -4.35
C GLU A 103 20.20 -10.07 -4.61
N THR A 104 21.23 -9.83 -5.40
CA THR A 104 21.67 -8.46 -5.73
C THR A 104 20.60 -7.73 -6.52
N PHE A 105 20.02 -8.40 -7.51
CA PHE A 105 18.93 -7.81 -8.30
C PHE A 105 17.72 -7.53 -7.44
N VAL A 106 17.33 -8.47 -6.59
CA VAL A 106 16.17 -8.33 -5.71
C VAL A 106 16.35 -7.14 -4.78
N ALA A 107 17.50 -7.03 -4.13
CA ALA A 107 17.79 -5.92 -3.22
C ALA A 107 17.75 -4.57 -3.93
N ALA A 108 18.32 -4.48 -5.12
CA ALA A 108 18.34 -3.25 -5.91
C ALA A 108 16.93 -2.85 -6.36
N PHE A 109 16.12 -3.81 -6.75
CA PHE A 109 14.74 -3.55 -7.17
C PHE A 109 13.91 -3.02 -6.01
N LEU A 110 14.00 -3.66 -4.84
CA LEU A 110 13.26 -3.25 -3.65
C LEU A 110 13.67 -1.85 -3.17
N GLU A 111 14.96 -1.54 -3.25
CA GLU A 111 15.44 -0.21 -2.92
C GLU A 111 14.86 0.84 -3.89
N ARG A 112 14.88 0.52 -5.18
CA ARG A 112 14.40 1.44 -6.22
C ARG A 112 12.92 1.76 -6.07
N ILE A 113 12.10 0.78 -5.70
CA ILE A 113 10.66 1.01 -5.54
C ILE A 113 10.29 1.63 -4.19
N GLY A 114 11.25 1.83 -3.32
CA GLY A 114 11.02 2.51 -2.05
C GLY A 114 10.48 1.61 -0.94
N GLN A 115 10.96 0.37 -0.83
CA GLN A 115 10.52 -0.54 0.22
C GLN A 115 10.62 0.09 1.60
N ALA A 116 11.74 0.75 1.91
CA ALA A 116 11.95 1.38 3.21
C ALA A 116 10.88 2.43 3.49
N GLU A 117 10.50 3.23 2.49
CA GLU A 117 9.46 4.23 2.64
C GLU A 117 8.08 3.59 2.83
N MET A 118 7.80 2.51 2.11
CA MET A 118 6.54 1.79 2.26
C MET A 118 6.38 1.19 3.66
N LEU A 119 7.48 0.75 4.27
CA LEU A 119 7.46 0.20 5.64
C LEU A 119 7.13 1.26 6.69
N LYS A 120 7.34 2.54 6.39
CA LYS A 120 6.95 3.62 7.29
C LYS A 120 5.42 3.74 7.45
N SER A 121 4.65 3.06 6.59
CA SER A 121 3.19 3.02 6.71
C SER A 121 2.70 2.38 8.02
N TYR A 122 3.56 1.62 8.70
CA TYR A 122 3.24 1.11 10.03
C TYR A 122 3.15 2.21 11.10
N GLY A 123 3.78 3.35 10.85
CA GLY A 123 3.82 4.45 11.83
C GLY A 123 2.42 4.91 12.21
N GLY A 124 2.08 4.80 13.49
CA GLY A 124 0.80 5.26 14.01
C GLY A 124 -0.38 4.32 13.78
N VAL A 125 -0.18 3.15 13.19
CA VAL A 125 -1.28 2.23 12.87
C VAL A 125 -2.03 1.76 14.14
N ILE A 126 -1.32 1.49 15.22
CA ILE A 126 -1.97 1.05 16.46
C ILE A 126 -2.87 2.14 17.02
N ALA A 127 -2.40 3.41 16.99
CA ALA A 127 -3.23 4.54 17.41
C ALA A 127 -4.47 4.69 16.53
N ASP A 128 -4.34 4.45 15.23
CA ASP A 128 -5.47 4.48 14.31
C ASP A 128 -6.46 3.35 14.59
N MET A 129 -5.97 2.15 14.91
CA MET A 129 -6.81 1.03 15.31
C MET A 129 -7.60 1.35 16.57
N ASP A 130 -6.95 2.01 17.53
CA ASP A 130 -7.62 2.44 18.75
C ASP A 130 -8.73 3.45 18.45
N ARG A 131 -8.49 4.42 17.56
CA ARG A 131 -9.51 5.38 17.13
C ARG A 131 -10.70 4.68 16.48
N MET A 132 -10.44 3.67 15.65
CA MET A 132 -11.51 2.90 15.01
C MET A 132 -12.31 2.12 16.05
N ALA A 133 -11.63 1.49 16.99
CA ALA A 133 -12.29 0.74 18.07
C ALA A 133 -13.18 1.67 18.90
N ASP A 134 -12.67 2.83 19.29
CA ASP A 134 -13.43 3.82 20.06
C ASP A 134 -14.66 4.28 19.29
N SER A 135 -14.52 4.56 18.00
CA SER A 135 -15.65 4.95 17.15
C SER A 135 -16.74 3.88 17.10
N ILE A 136 -16.35 2.61 17.00
CA ILE A 136 -17.29 1.50 16.95
C ILE A 136 -18.00 1.35 18.30
N PHE A 137 -17.28 1.40 19.40
CA PHE A 137 -17.85 1.24 20.73
C PHE A 137 -18.75 2.41 21.11
N GLU A 138 -18.40 3.63 20.75
CA GLU A 138 -19.26 4.80 20.97
C GLU A 138 -20.60 4.66 20.25
N ARG A 139 -20.57 4.14 19.02
CA ARG A 139 -21.82 3.90 18.26
C ARG A 139 -22.64 2.78 18.85
N ALA A 140 -22.01 1.82 19.51
CA ALA A 140 -22.71 0.69 20.12
C ALA A 140 -23.32 1.06 21.46
N SER A 141 -22.87 2.13 22.10
CA SER A 141 -23.47 2.60 23.33
C SER A 141 -24.65 3.50 23.04
#